data_914e00c21f504d1399e23936b74d317e
#
_entry.id   914e00c21f504d1399e23936b74d317e
#
_cell.length_a   1.000
_cell.length_b   1.000
_cell.length_c   1.000
_cell.angle_alpha   90.00
_cell.angle_beta   90.00
_cell.angle_gamma   90.00
#
_symmetry.space_group_name_H-M   'P 1'
#
loop_
_entity.id
_entity.type
_entity.pdbx_description
1 polymer ?
#
loop_
_entity_poly.entity_id
_entity_poly.type
_entity_poly.pdbx_seq_one_letter_code
_entity_poly.pdbx_strand_id
1 'polypeptide(L)'
;MKAVVVYLPSVPHTVKASQTAIDSAKKYGLDVELFKGYTPSEADSYIAKEKLKPYLPGPKLFAIKWKRGGVRGCMVSHLNVWKHCVELNEPLLVLEHDSEVVSKSYEIDFKDVLHLDAHRFVDPDPDVNVKPTIEKFEHYRKGEQQLKGTYGYVVKPHAAKKLIDGAYSDGLTASDMFVKDKYVSIEVVRPRAVRVTSQESLTVDRSFNI
;
A
#
# COMPACT_ATOMS: atom_id res chain seq x y z
N MET A 1 1.96 -1.54 -17.60
CA MET A 1 1.24 -0.96 -16.43
C MET A 1 2.18 0.01 -15.75
N LYS A 2 1.68 1.17 -15.33
CA LYS A 2 2.45 2.10 -14.49
C LYS A 2 2.55 1.60 -13.06
N ALA A 3 3.69 1.90 -12.42
CA ALA A 3 3.95 1.57 -11.05
C ALA A 3 4.60 2.75 -10.32
N VAL A 4 4.33 2.86 -9.02
CA VAL A 4 5.02 3.81 -8.14
C VAL A 4 5.73 3.07 -7.02
N VAL A 5 6.92 3.53 -6.65
CA VAL A 5 7.62 3.10 -5.44
C VAL A 5 7.60 4.24 -4.43
N VAL A 6 6.87 4.04 -3.33
CA VAL A 6 6.77 5.03 -2.25
C VAL A 6 8.03 4.97 -1.40
N TYR A 7 8.72 6.11 -1.26
CA TYR A 7 9.96 6.23 -0.51
C TYR A 7 10.07 7.58 0.20
N LEU A 8 10.98 7.70 1.17
CA LEU A 8 11.29 8.95 1.85
C LEU A 8 12.69 9.44 1.46
N PRO A 9 12.83 10.51 0.64
CA PRO A 9 14.14 11.00 0.19
C PRO A 9 15.06 11.42 1.34
N SER A 10 14.49 11.85 2.47
CA SER A 10 15.23 12.24 3.68
C SER A 10 15.72 11.06 4.52
N VAL A 11 15.37 9.84 4.16
CA VAL A 11 15.70 8.63 4.92
C VAL A 11 16.57 7.70 4.06
N PRO A 12 17.90 7.69 4.25
CA PRO A 12 18.85 7.05 3.33
C PRO A 12 18.58 5.56 3.06
N HIS A 13 18.14 4.79 4.05
CA HIS A 13 17.86 3.37 3.83
C HIS A 13 16.65 3.15 2.91
N THR A 14 15.63 4.02 2.92
CA THR A 14 14.50 3.90 1.98
C THR A 14 14.91 4.22 0.55
N VAL A 15 15.85 5.16 0.36
CA VAL A 15 16.42 5.48 -0.95
C VAL A 15 17.16 4.27 -1.53
N LYS A 16 17.98 3.62 -0.69
CA LYS A 16 18.71 2.40 -1.10
C LYS A 16 17.74 1.25 -1.39
N ALA A 17 16.76 1.04 -0.54
CA ALA A 17 15.78 -0.03 -0.68
C ALA A 17 14.90 0.15 -1.92
N SER A 18 14.46 1.39 -2.19
CA SER A 18 13.64 1.69 -3.36
C SER A 18 14.32 1.35 -4.68
N GLN A 19 15.65 1.35 -4.73
CA GLN A 19 16.38 0.92 -5.94
C GLN A 19 16.12 -0.56 -6.25
N THR A 20 16.11 -1.43 -5.24
CA THR A 20 15.76 -2.85 -5.42
C THR A 20 14.33 -3.02 -5.93
N ALA A 21 13.40 -2.25 -5.36
CA ALA A 21 12.00 -2.26 -5.82
C ALA A 21 11.88 -1.83 -7.29
N ILE A 22 12.57 -0.75 -7.69
CA ILE A 22 12.59 -0.24 -9.07
C ILE A 22 13.19 -1.28 -10.02
N ASP A 23 14.36 -1.83 -9.68
CA ASP A 23 15.08 -2.76 -10.57
C ASP A 23 14.26 -4.03 -10.78
N SER A 24 13.66 -4.56 -9.71
CA SER A 24 12.76 -5.70 -9.82
C SER A 24 11.51 -5.39 -10.65
N ALA A 25 10.89 -4.23 -10.46
CA ALA A 25 9.72 -3.82 -11.23
C ALA A 25 10.03 -3.67 -12.72
N LYS A 26 11.16 -3.03 -13.07
CA LYS A 26 11.64 -2.90 -14.46
C LYS A 26 11.94 -4.23 -15.12
N LYS A 27 12.54 -5.18 -14.36
CA LYS A 27 12.80 -6.55 -14.84
C LYS A 27 11.54 -7.24 -15.32
N TYR A 28 10.41 -6.96 -14.70
CA TYR A 28 9.11 -7.52 -15.07
C TYR A 28 8.29 -6.63 -16.03
N GLY A 29 8.88 -5.55 -16.56
CA GLY A 29 8.29 -4.73 -17.64
C GLY A 29 7.34 -3.63 -17.15
N LEU A 30 7.42 -3.26 -15.86
CA LEU A 30 6.66 -2.13 -15.32
C LEU A 30 7.31 -0.80 -15.69
N ASP A 31 6.48 0.18 -16.02
CA ASP A 31 6.88 1.60 -16.12
C ASP A 31 6.81 2.20 -14.71
N VAL A 32 7.97 2.34 -14.07
CA VAL A 32 8.07 2.62 -12.64
C VAL A 32 8.69 3.98 -12.37
N GLU A 33 8.04 4.74 -11.50
CA GLU A 33 8.52 6.03 -10.99
C GLU A 33 8.63 6.03 -9.45
N LEU A 34 9.48 6.92 -8.94
CA LEU A 34 9.61 7.18 -7.51
C LEU A 34 8.52 8.13 -7.05
N PHE A 35 7.77 7.75 -6.02
CA PHE A 35 6.75 8.56 -5.41
C PHE A 35 7.20 9.02 -4.02
N LYS A 36 7.38 10.34 -3.84
CA LYS A 36 7.77 10.88 -2.54
C LYS A 36 6.67 10.65 -1.51
N GLY A 37 6.98 9.86 -0.49
CA GLY A 37 6.15 9.70 0.69
C GLY A 37 6.25 10.87 1.66
N TYR A 38 5.45 10.82 2.71
CA TYR A 38 5.35 11.85 3.74
C TYR A 38 6.06 11.40 5.02
N THR A 39 6.95 12.24 5.53
CA THR A 39 7.48 12.11 6.89
C THR A 39 6.37 12.35 7.93
N PRO A 40 6.54 11.97 9.20
CA PRO A 40 5.56 12.26 10.25
C PRO A 40 5.13 13.72 10.32
N SER A 41 6.08 14.65 10.30
CA SER A 41 5.80 16.09 10.38
C SER A 41 5.08 16.64 9.14
N GLU A 42 5.47 16.18 7.94
CA GLU A 42 4.77 16.54 6.70
C GLU A 42 3.34 15.99 6.70
N ALA A 43 3.15 14.76 7.20
CA ALA A 43 1.82 14.15 7.30
C ALA A 43 0.93 14.90 8.29
N ASP A 44 1.45 15.30 9.45
CA ASP A 44 0.69 16.07 10.43
C ASP A 44 0.28 17.44 9.87
N SER A 45 1.18 18.11 9.16
CA SER A 45 0.89 19.37 8.45
C SER A 45 -0.16 19.19 7.36
N TYR A 46 -0.08 18.10 6.59
CA TYR A 46 -1.05 17.77 5.56
C TYR A 46 -2.44 17.48 6.15
N ILE A 47 -2.51 16.66 7.21
CA ILE A 47 -3.76 16.32 7.91
C ILE A 47 -4.44 17.59 8.45
N ALA A 48 -3.66 18.49 9.05
CA ALA A 48 -4.19 19.77 9.57
C ALA A 48 -4.71 20.68 8.44
N LYS A 49 -3.94 20.83 7.35
CA LYS A 49 -4.30 21.62 6.17
C LYS A 49 -5.60 21.12 5.52
N GLU A 50 -5.69 19.83 5.30
CA GLU A 50 -6.84 19.17 4.65
C GLU A 50 -8.01 18.93 5.62
N LYS A 51 -7.87 19.32 6.90
CA LYS A 51 -8.87 19.12 7.97
C LYS A 51 -9.34 17.66 8.13
N LEU A 52 -8.42 16.72 7.85
CA LEU A 52 -8.70 15.30 7.98
C LEU A 52 -8.76 14.91 9.46
N LYS A 53 -9.62 13.95 9.78
CA LYS A 53 -9.84 13.48 11.15
C LYS A 53 -9.30 12.06 11.32
N PRO A 54 -8.89 11.65 12.52
CA PRO A 54 -8.64 10.24 12.78
C PRO A 54 -9.95 9.45 12.73
N TYR A 55 -9.90 8.23 12.19
CA TYR A 55 -11.03 7.30 12.20
C TYR A 55 -11.29 6.81 13.62
N LEU A 56 -12.32 7.32 14.28
CA LEU A 56 -12.61 7.09 15.69
C LEU A 56 -13.49 5.86 16.01
N PRO A 57 -14.35 5.33 15.13
CA PRO A 57 -15.14 4.14 15.48
C PRO A 57 -14.33 2.83 15.41
N GLY A 58 -13.08 2.87 15.78
CA GLY A 58 -12.20 1.72 15.80
C GLY A 58 -11.88 1.24 17.22
N PRO A 59 -11.41 -0.01 17.36
CA PRO A 59 -10.91 -0.49 18.63
C PRO A 59 -9.76 0.37 19.17
N LYS A 60 -9.53 0.31 20.49
CA LYS A 60 -8.38 1.00 21.14
C LYS A 60 -7.04 0.81 20.40
N LEU A 61 -6.85 -0.34 19.74
CA LEU A 61 -5.66 -0.63 18.93
C LEU A 61 -5.48 0.33 17.74
N PHE A 62 -6.57 0.77 17.09
CA PHE A 62 -6.50 1.74 15.98
C PHE A 62 -6.03 3.11 16.48
N ALA A 63 -6.54 3.54 17.62
CA ALA A 63 -6.12 4.79 18.25
C ALA A 63 -4.63 4.75 18.68
N ILE A 64 -4.16 3.60 19.16
CA ILE A 64 -2.74 3.41 19.55
C ILE A 64 -1.83 3.43 18.31
N LYS A 65 -2.19 2.71 17.25
CA LYS A 65 -1.40 2.72 16.01
C LYS A 65 -1.36 4.12 15.38
N TRP A 66 -2.49 4.83 15.39
CA TRP A 66 -2.57 6.17 14.82
C TRP A 66 -1.68 7.20 15.52
N LYS A 67 -1.35 7.00 16.79
CA LYS A 67 -0.40 7.86 17.52
C LYS A 67 1.03 7.80 16.96
N ARG A 68 1.38 6.75 16.21
CA ARG A 68 2.72 6.61 15.63
C ARG A 68 2.84 7.48 14.38
N GLY A 69 3.87 8.33 14.36
CA GLY A 69 4.12 9.24 13.24
C GLY A 69 4.33 8.52 11.92
N GLY A 70 5.10 7.42 11.90
CA GLY A 70 5.31 6.61 10.70
C GLY A 70 4.02 6.03 10.11
N VAL A 71 3.04 5.67 10.95
CA VAL A 71 1.72 5.21 10.48
C VAL A 71 0.95 6.34 9.79
N ARG A 72 1.00 7.57 10.33
CA ARG A 72 0.36 8.73 9.70
C ARG A 72 1.05 9.10 8.38
N GLY A 73 2.39 9.07 8.37
CA GLY A 73 3.19 9.27 7.15
C GLY A 73 2.82 8.28 6.06
N CYS A 74 2.78 6.99 6.38
CA CYS A 74 2.37 5.93 5.45
C CYS A 74 0.95 6.18 4.92
N MET A 75 -0.04 6.43 5.79
CA MET A 75 -1.42 6.67 5.37
C MET A 75 -1.56 7.88 4.44
N VAL A 76 -0.92 9.01 4.77
CA VAL A 76 -0.96 10.21 3.92
C VAL A 76 -0.24 9.97 2.58
N SER A 77 0.84 9.19 2.58
CA SER A 77 1.51 8.78 1.34
C SER A 77 0.56 8.01 0.44
N HIS A 78 -0.11 6.98 0.95
CA HIS A 78 -1.08 6.19 0.17
C HIS A 78 -2.28 7.02 -0.27
N LEU A 79 -2.80 7.93 0.55
CA LEU A 79 -3.88 8.85 0.15
C LEU A 79 -3.48 9.69 -1.08
N ASN A 80 -2.23 10.16 -1.14
CA ASN A 80 -1.74 10.92 -2.29
C ASN A 80 -1.43 10.01 -3.49
N VAL A 81 -1.00 8.77 -3.29
CA VAL A 81 -0.91 7.76 -4.36
C VAL A 81 -2.29 7.49 -4.97
N TRP A 82 -3.36 7.40 -4.18
CA TRP A 82 -4.71 7.24 -4.73
C TRP A 82 -5.17 8.46 -5.52
N LYS A 83 -4.83 9.69 -5.08
CA LYS A 83 -5.07 10.91 -5.87
C LYS A 83 -4.35 10.85 -7.21
N HIS A 84 -3.08 10.46 -7.20
CA HIS A 84 -2.30 10.27 -8.42
C HIS A 84 -2.89 9.20 -9.36
N CYS A 85 -3.38 8.08 -8.83
CA CYS A 85 -4.08 7.07 -9.62
C CYS A 85 -5.33 7.62 -10.32
N VAL A 86 -6.10 8.47 -9.62
CA VAL A 86 -7.28 9.11 -10.21
C VAL A 86 -6.88 10.10 -11.31
N GLU A 87 -5.81 10.89 -11.11
CA GLU A 87 -5.28 11.84 -12.10
C GLU A 87 -4.77 11.13 -13.37
N LEU A 88 -4.08 10.00 -13.20
CA LEU A 88 -3.62 9.17 -14.32
C LEU A 88 -4.78 8.51 -15.09
N ASN A 89 -5.90 8.28 -14.42
CA ASN A 89 -7.07 7.59 -14.95
C ASN A 89 -6.76 6.19 -15.50
N GLU A 90 -5.80 5.49 -14.92
CA GLU A 90 -5.42 4.10 -15.25
C GLU A 90 -5.06 3.31 -13.98
N PRO A 91 -5.15 1.96 -14.00
CA PRO A 91 -4.73 1.14 -12.85
C PRO A 91 -3.26 1.40 -12.50
N LEU A 92 -3.00 1.59 -11.21
CA LEU A 92 -1.69 1.91 -10.68
C LEU A 92 -1.20 0.80 -9.75
N LEU A 93 -0.03 0.24 -10.05
CA LEU A 93 0.67 -0.67 -9.15
C LEU A 93 1.46 0.14 -8.11
N VAL A 94 1.22 -0.14 -6.85
CA VAL A 94 1.83 0.56 -5.72
C VAL A 94 2.77 -0.38 -4.98
N LEU A 95 4.01 0.05 -4.82
CA LEU A 95 5.05 -0.63 -4.05
C LEU A 95 5.52 0.28 -2.92
N GLU A 96 5.81 -0.28 -1.75
CA GLU A 96 6.61 0.39 -0.74
C GLU A 96 8.11 0.14 -1.02
N HIS A 97 8.98 0.95 -0.44
CA HIS A 97 10.42 0.90 -0.67
C HIS A 97 11.07 -0.47 -0.37
N ASP A 98 10.47 -1.25 0.54
CA ASP A 98 10.94 -2.56 0.98
C ASP A 98 10.31 -3.73 0.21
N SER A 99 9.72 -3.46 -0.95
CA SER A 99 9.07 -4.45 -1.81
C SER A 99 9.96 -4.92 -2.95
N GLU A 100 9.73 -6.13 -3.42
CA GLU A 100 10.36 -6.70 -4.61
C GLU A 100 9.33 -7.40 -5.47
N VAL A 101 9.29 -7.07 -6.77
CA VAL A 101 8.45 -7.77 -7.75
C VAL A 101 9.12 -9.08 -8.11
N VAL A 102 8.38 -10.18 -8.03
CA VAL A 102 8.89 -11.55 -8.25
C VAL A 102 8.19 -12.30 -9.38
N SER A 103 7.09 -11.78 -9.89
CA SER A 103 6.38 -12.35 -11.06
C SER A 103 5.50 -11.31 -11.75
N LYS A 104 4.96 -11.67 -12.94
CA LYS A 104 3.97 -10.89 -13.70
C LYS A 104 2.52 -11.21 -13.31
N SER A 105 2.28 -11.84 -12.18
CA SER A 105 0.93 -12.25 -11.77
C SER A 105 -0.05 -11.08 -11.60
N TYR A 106 0.43 -9.83 -11.59
CA TYR A 106 -0.40 -8.62 -11.61
C TYR A 106 -1.10 -8.37 -12.95
N GLU A 107 -0.72 -9.05 -14.03
CA GLU A 107 -1.35 -8.95 -15.36
C GLU A 107 -2.62 -9.83 -15.44
N ILE A 108 -3.58 -9.57 -14.54
CA ILE A 108 -4.85 -10.29 -14.46
C ILE A 108 -5.98 -9.30 -14.23
N ASP A 109 -7.19 -9.56 -14.73
CA ASP A 109 -8.32 -8.69 -14.45
C ASP A 109 -8.82 -8.89 -13.02
N PHE A 110 -9.18 -7.78 -12.36
CA PHE A 110 -9.68 -7.71 -10.99
C PHE A 110 -10.70 -6.58 -10.86
N LYS A 111 -11.45 -6.54 -9.77
CA LYS A 111 -12.55 -5.59 -9.62
C LYS A 111 -12.09 -4.19 -9.17
N ASP A 112 -11.60 -4.04 -7.96
CA ASP A 112 -11.28 -2.74 -7.35
C ASP A 112 -9.81 -2.65 -6.92
N VAL A 113 -9.38 -3.53 -6.04
CA VAL A 113 -8.00 -3.62 -5.49
C VAL A 113 -7.50 -5.05 -5.58
N LEU A 114 -6.32 -5.23 -6.15
CA LEU A 114 -5.62 -6.51 -6.22
C LEU A 114 -4.43 -6.50 -5.26
N HIS A 115 -4.46 -7.33 -4.22
CA HIS A 115 -3.34 -7.54 -3.33
C HIS A 115 -2.32 -8.48 -3.98
N LEU A 116 -1.05 -8.10 -4.00
CA LEU A 116 -0.01 -8.78 -4.76
C LEU A 116 0.82 -9.78 -3.95
N ASP A 117 0.67 -9.78 -2.63
CA ASP A 117 1.26 -10.77 -1.75
C ASP A 117 0.22 -11.31 -0.78
N ALA A 118 -0.03 -12.58 -0.87
CA ALA A 118 -0.96 -13.25 0.03
C ALA A 118 -0.43 -13.47 1.45
N HIS A 119 0.69 -12.88 1.74
CA HIS A 119 1.26 -12.82 3.08
C HIS A 119 1.50 -14.16 3.75
N ARG A 120 2.33 -14.96 3.15
CA ARG A 120 2.97 -16.04 3.86
C ARG A 120 4.46 -15.92 3.61
N PHE A 121 5.21 -15.53 4.62
CA PHE A 121 6.68 -15.49 4.60
C PHE A 121 7.33 -16.82 4.22
N VAL A 122 6.53 -17.87 4.02
CA VAL A 122 6.93 -19.25 3.79
C VAL A 122 6.68 -19.71 2.37
N ASP A 123 5.97 -18.93 1.53
CA ASP A 123 5.73 -19.38 0.15
C ASP A 123 7.04 -19.20 -0.64
N PRO A 124 7.52 -20.23 -1.35
CA PRO A 124 8.65 -20.09 -2.26
C PRO A 124 8.35 -19.05 -3.33
N ASP A 125 9.39 -18.52 -3.98
CA ASP A 125 9.16 -17.66 -5.13
C ASP A 125 8.38 -18.43 -6.19
N PRO A 126 7.43 -17.77 -6.86
CA PRO A 126 6.56 -18.45 -7.79
C PRO A 126 7.34 -19.01 -8.98
N ASP A 127 7.01 -20.22 -9.40
CA ASP A 127 7.39 -20.68 -10.71
C ASP A 127 6.77 -19.74 -11.76
N VAL A 128 7.60 -19.14 -12.58
CA VAL A 128 7.20 -18.17 -13.63
C VAL A 128 6.26 -18.75 -14.67
N ASN A 129 6.15 -20.09 -14.74
CA ASN A 129 5.27 -20.80 -15.67
C ASN A 129 3.85 -21.03 -15.12
N VAL A 130 3.61 -20.72 -13.84
CA VAL A 130 2.27 -20.90 -13.25
C VAL A 130 1.37 -19.77 -13.71
N LYS A 131 0.24 -20.14 -14.34
CA LYS A 131 -0.78 -19.16 -14.74
C LYS A 131 -1.38 -18.49 -13.50
N PRO A 132 -1.43 -17.14 -13.44
CA PRO A 132 -2.01 -16.45 -12.31
C PRO A 132 -3.51 -16.72 -12.18
N THR A 133 -3.96 -16.80 -10.95
CA THR A 133 -5.37 -16.93 -10.58
C THR A 133 -5.74 -15.86 -9.55
N ILE A 134 -7.01 -15.49 -9.52
CA ILE A 134 -7.56 -14.65 -8.46
C ILE A 134 -8.24 -15.53 -7.43
N GLU A 135 -7.92 -15.25 -6.17
CA GLU A 135 -8.61 -15.83 -5.03
C GLU A 135 -9.33 -14.76 -4.24
N LYS A 136 -10.38 -15.16 -3.52
CA LYS A 136 -11.01 -14.30 -2.54
C LYS A 136 -10.02 -14.01 -1.43
N PHE A 137 -9.83 -12.75 -1.13
CA PHE A 137 -8.96 -12.33 -0.03
C PHE A 137 -9.66 -12.55 1.31
N GLU A 138 -9.09 -13.41 2.17
CA GLU A 138 -9.69 -13.82 3.45
C GLU A 138 -8.89 -13.31 4.66
N HIS A 139 -8.63 -12.03 4.70
CA HIS A 139 -8.05 -11.40 5.88
C HIS A 139 -9.07 -10.50 6.56
N TYR A 140 -9.64 -11.00 7.66
CA TYR A 140 -10.65 -10.28 8.41
C TYR A 140 -10.10 -9.81 9.76
N ARG A 141 -10.40 -8.54 10.08
CA ARG A 141 -10.24 -8.00 11.43
C ARG A 141 -11.58 -7.47 11.90
N LYS A 142 -12.12 -8.06 12.97
CA LYS A 142 -13.42 -7.68 13.56
C LYS A 142 -14.59 -7.74 12.57
N GLY A 143 -14.59 -8.72 11.70
CA GLY A 143 -15.64 -8.90 10.69
C GLY A 143 -15.47 -8.09 9.42
N GLU A 144 -14.53 -7.13 9.36
CA GLU A 144 -14.22 -6.37 8.13
C GLU A 144 -13.03 -7.01 7.40
N GLN A 145 -13.17 -7.22 6.09
CA GLN A 145 -12.06 -7.60 5.23
C GLN A 145 -11.13 -6.39 5.04
N GLN A 146 -9.83 -6.55 5.26
CA GLN A 146 -8.85 -5.47 5.21
C GLN A 146 -7.57 -5.96 4.54
N LEU A 147 -6.84 -5.06 3.86
CA LEU A 147 -5.50 -5.37 3.36
C LEU A 147 -4.59 -5.81 4.52
N LYS A 148 -3.71 -6.74 4.21
CA LYS A 148 -2.70 -7.22 5.16
C LYS A 148 -1.32 -6.64 4.81
N GLY A 149 -1.18 -5.32 4.96
CA GLY A 149 -0.01 -4.56 4.53
C GLY A 149 -0.26 -3.86 3.19
N THR A 150 0.44 -2.77 2.97
CA THR A 150 0.32 -1.92 1.76
C THR A 150 1.58 -1.95 0.90
N TYR A 151 2.46 -2.89 1.14
CA TYR A 151 3.76 -3.01 0.45
C TYR A 151 3.65 -3.38 -1.03
N GLY A 152 2.52 -3.99 -1.48
CA GLY A 152 2.30 -4.31 -2.90
C GLY A 152 0.83 -4.54 -3.23
N TYR A 153 0.24 -3.67 -4.04
CA TYR A 153 -1.13 -3.82 -4.53
C TYR A 153 -1.34 -3.05 -5.84
N VAL A 154 -2.37 -3.41 -6.59
CA VAL A 154 -2.87 -2.61 -7.72
C VAL A 154 -4.21 -2.02 -7.33
N VAL A 155 -4.42 -0.74 -7.67
CA VAL A 155 -5.69 -0.04 -7.45
C VAL A 155 -6.21 0.54 -8.75
N LYS A 156 -7.53 0.38 -9.02
CA LYS A 156 -8.19 1.02 -10.17
C LYS A 156 -8.63 2.46 -9.80
N PRO A 157 -8.73 3.39 -10.77
CA PRO A 157 -9.07 4.80 -10.50
C PRO A 157 -10.39 4.99 -9.72
N HIS A 158 -11.43 4.24 -10.08
CA HIS A 158 -12.72 4.31 -9.39
C HIS A 158 -12.65 3.81 -7.93
N ALA A 159 -11.78 2.83 -7.66
CA ALA A 159 -11.53 2.33 -6.31
C ALA A 159 -10.70 3.34 -5.51
N ALA A 160 -9.67 3.92 -6.12
CA ALA A 160 -8.89 5.00 -5.52
C ALA A 160 -9.79 6.18 -5.12
N LYS A 161 -10.74 6.57 -5.98
CA LYS A 161 -11.71 7.62 -5.66
C LYS A 161 -12.55 7.26 -4.44
N LYS A 162 -13.08 6.03 -4.33
CA LYS A 162 -13.86 5.58 -3.16
C LYS A 162 -13.02 5.63 -1.87
N LEU A 163 -11.74 5.25 -1.95
CA LEU A 163 -10.83 5.35 -0.81
C LEU A 163 -10.58 6.81 -0.40
N ILE A 164 -10.39 7.71 -1.35
CA ILE A 164 -10.25 9.15 -1.09
C ILE A 164 -11.53 9.68 -0.43
N ASP A 165 -12.69 9.43 -1.01
CA ASP A 165 -13.98 9.87 -0.47
C ASP A 165 -14.18 9.36 0.97
N GLY A 166 -13.85 8.09 1.23
CA GLY A 166 -13.86 7.50 2.57
C GLY A 166 -12.89 8.17 3.55
N ALA A 167 -11.71 8.59 3.09
CA ALA A 167 -10.74 9.29 3.93
C ALA A 167 -11.25 10.66 4.40
N TYR A 168 -11.97 11.37 3.55
CA TYR A 168 -12.56 12.67 3.90
C TYR A 168 -13.85 12.54 4.71
N SER A 169 -14.67 11.52 4.48
CA SER A 169 -15.95 11.33 5.20
C SER A 169 -15.76 10.70 6.58
N ASP A 170 -14.99 9.64 6.66
CA ASP A 170 -14.91 8.79 7.85
C ASP A 170 -13.65 9.04 8.69
N GLY A 171 -12.63 9.63 8.11
CA GLY A 171 -11.34 9.89 8.74
C GLY A 171 -10.28 8.81 8.44
N LEU A 172 -9.06 9.04 8.92
CA LEU A 172 -7.87 8.26 8.60
C LEU A 172 -7.52 7.22 9.67
N THR A 173 -7.01 6.07 9.26
CA THR A 173 -6.35 5.06 10.10
C THR A 173 -5.09 4.54 9.38
N ALA A 174 -4.45 3.48 9.88
CA ALA A 174 -3.33 2.86 9.15
C ALA A 174 -3.78 2.41 7.75
N SER A 175 -2.93 2.60 6.74
CA SER A 175 -3.25 2.34 5.33
C SER A 175 -3.77 0.92 5.08
N ASP A 176 -3.13 -0.07 5.69
CA ASP A 176 -3.53 -1.48 5.63
C ASP A 176 -4.90 -1.77 6.26
N MET A 177 -5.31 -0.97 7.22
CA MET A 177 -6.63 -1.06 7.87
C MET A 177 -7.69 -0.20 7.19
N PHE A 178 -7.24 0.77 6.40
CA PHE A 178 -8.12 1.69 5.69
C PHE A 178 -8.67 1.08 4.41
N VAL A 179 -7.82 0.36 3.66
CA VAL A 179 -8.27 -0.38 2.47
C VAL A 179 -9.05 -1.61 2.93
N LYS A 180 -10.39 -1.51 2.88
CA LYS A 180 -11.31 -2.51 3.41
C LYS A 180 -12.59 -2.65 2.59
N ASP A 181 -13.33 -3.73 2.82
CA ASP A 181 -14.55 -4.09 2.10
C ASP A 181 -15.70 -3.07 2.23
N LYS A 182 -15.65 -2.21 3.25
CA LYS A 182 -16.55 -1.06 3.36
C LYS A 182 -16.47 -0.12 2.14
N TYR A 183 -15.31 0.02 1.53
CA TYR A 183 -15.08 0.96 0.43
C TYR A 183 -14.85 0.27 -0.90
N VAL A 184 -14.10 -0.83 -0.92
CA VAL A 184 -13.60 -1.48 -2.13
C VAL A 184 -13.59 -2.99 -1.98
N SER A 185 -13.81 -3.72 -3.06
CA SER A 185 -13.54 -5.16 -3.06
C SER A 185 -12.03 -5.41 -3.09
N ILE A 186 -11.59 -6.41 -2.33
CA ILE A 186 -10.18 -6.81 -2.27
C ILE A 186 -10.09 -8.25 -2.78
N GLU A 187 -9.24 -8.43 -3.77
CA GLU A 187 -8.90 -9.72 -4.34
C GLU A 187 -7.40 -9.96 -4.15
N VAL A 188 -6.97 -11.21 -4.19
CA VAL A 188 -5.56 -11.56 -4.08
C VAL A 188 -5.13 -12.40 -5.26
N VAL A 189 -3.95 -12.12 -5.80
CA VAL A 189 -3.37 -12.90 -6.89
C VAL A 189 -2.54 -14.07 -6.36
N ARG A 190 -2.63 -15.20 -7.07
CA ARG A 190 -1.78 -16.38 -6.87
C ARG A 190 -1.16 -16.82 -8.19
N PRO A 191 0.10 -17.19 -8.22
CA PRO A 191 1.11 -16.99 -7.17
C PRO A 191 1.35 -15.50 -6.92
N ARG A 192 2.00 -15.17 -5.78
CA ARG A 192 2.31 -13.76 -5.43
C ARG A 192 3.10 -13.06 -6.53
N ALA A 193 2.81 -11.78 -6.74
CA ALA A 193 3.59 -10.94 -7.66
C ALA A 193 4.67 -10.10 -6.95
N VAL A 194 4.49 -9.87 -5.64
CA VAL A 194 5.37 -9.04 -4.81
C VAL A 194 5.71 -9.78 -3.53
N ARG A 195 6.92 -9.59 -3.02
CA ARG A 195 7.32 -9.97 -1.66
C ARG A 195 7.89 -8.77 -0.91
N VAL A 196 7.80 -8.80 0.40
CA VAL A 196 8.52 -7.87 1.28
C VAL A 196 9.96 -8.36 1.42
N THR A 197 10.92 -7.46 1.28
CA THR A 197 12.32 -7.74 1.59
C THR A 197 12.55 -7.63 3.10
N SER A 198 13.66 -8.18 3.62
CA SER A 198 14.00 -8.12 5.05
C SER A 198 14.44 -6.74 5.56
N GLN A 199 14.11 -5.68 4.83
CA GLN A 199 14.52 -4.32 5.17
C GLN A 199 13.61 -3.71 6.24
N GLU A 200 14.16 -2.79 7.03
CA GLU A 200 13.45 -2.18 8.17
C GLU A 200 12.24 -1.36 7.73
N SER A 201 11.08 -1.71 8.26
CA SER A 201 9.84 -0.97 8.03
C SER A 201 9.83 0.31 8.88
N LEU A 202 9.56 1.45 8.24
CA LEU A 202 9.45 2.76 8.91
C LEU A 202 8.29 2.85 9.90
N THR A 203 7.25 2.04 9.73
CA THR A 203 6.10 2.02 10.66
C THR A 203 6.43 1.35 11.99
N VAL A 204 7.54 0.60 12.05
CA VAL A 204 8.03 -0.10 13.24
C VAL A 204 9.25 0.63 13.83
N ASP A 205 9.92 1.46 13.05
CA ASP A 205 11.09 2.23 13.51
C ASP A 205 10.71 3.17 14.66
N ARG A 206 11.38 3.00 15.79
CA ARG A 206 11.14 3.79 17.00
C ARG A 206 11.51 5.27 16.85
N SER A 207 12.45 5.61 15.96
CA SER A 207 12.84 7.00 15.69
C SER A 207 11.74 7.83 15.04
N PHE A 208 10.79 7.18 14.33
CA PHE A 208 9.61 7.79 13.72
C PHE A 208 8.36 7.73 14.61
N ASN A 209 8.47 7.22 15.83
CA ASN A 209 7.35 7.01 16.74
C ASN A 209 7.31 7.99 17.92
N ILE A 210 8.07 9.09 17.84
CA ILE A 210 8.10 10.18 18.83
C ILE A 210 7.02 11.21 18.51
#